data_a11026b9bbf0505ad7ecbb710c351620
#
_entry.id   a11026b9bbf0505ad7ecbb710c351620
#
_cell.length_a   1.000
_cell.length_b   1.000
_cell.length_c   1.000
_cell.angle_alpha   90.00
_cell.angle_beta   90.00
_cell.angle_gamma   90.00
#
_symmetry.space_group_name_H-M   'P 1'
#
loop_
_entity.id
_entity.type
_entity.pdbx_description
1 polymer ?
#
loop_
_entity_poly.entity_id
_entity_poly.type
_entity_poly.pdbx_seq_one_letter_code
_entity_poly.pdbx_strand_id
1 'polypeptide(L)'
;RWFMDGGGARYADEAARNNASIEFMWYPAECDVSIRPGWFYHPEEDGEVKSLEQLLDIYYKSVGRNGVLLLNIPPDRRGLIHENDARRLLELRQVIDATFQNNLALNQSATASNIRQKDLRFGPEKALDGDPTTYWATEDGITAASLVVDLGQPTVFDRALIQASTVSLSSSR
;
A
#
# COMPACT_ATOMS: atom_id res chain seq x y z
N ARG A 1 -11.87 -4.47 3.87
CA ARG A 1 -11.76 -5.35 5.06
C ARG A 1 -10.48 -5.13 5.86
N TRP A 2 -9.57 -4.31 5.36
CA TRP A 2 -8.25 -4.05 5.92
C TRP A 2 -8.23 -3.14 7.13
N PHE A 3 -9.24 -2.30 7.30
CA PHE A 3 -9.39 -1.38 8.42
C PHE A 3 -10.35 -1.87 9.51
N MET A 4 -10.95 -3.04 9.32
CA MET A 4 -12.06 -3.46 10.17
C MET A 4 -11.67 -4.39 11.31
N ASP A 5 -10.50 -5.01 11.27
CA ASP A 5 -10.12 -5.99 12.29
C ASP A 5 -9.46 -5.38 13.54
N GLY A 6 -9.18 -4.08 13.53
CA GLY A 6 -8.41 -3.41 14.59
C GLY A 6 -9.15 -2.37 15.43
N GLY A 7 -10.40 -2.08 15.23
CA GLY A 7 -11.08 -1.02 16.01
C GLY A 7 -12.22 -0.34 15.27
N GLY A 8 -12.11 -0.15 13.96
CA GLY A 8 -13.13 0.52 13.18
C GLY A 8 -14.50 -0.17 13.24
N ALA A 9 -14.52 -1.50 13.26
CA ALA A 9 -15.76 -2.26 13.40
C ALA A 9 -16.41 -2.07 14.77
N ARG A 10 -15.61 -1.98 15.83
CA ARG A 10 -16.13 -1.73 17.20
C ARG A 10 -16.72 -0.33 17.31
N TYR A 11 -16.06 0.69 16.75
CA TYR A 11 -16.56 2.06 16.74
C TYR A 11 -17.83 2.20 15.87
N ALA A 12 -17.90 1.52 14.74
CA ALA A 12 -19.09 1.51 13.89
C ALA A 12 -20.28 0.86 14.60
N ASP A 13 -20.07 -0.26 15.28
CA ASP A 13 -21.10 -0.95 16.06
C ASP A 13 -21.55 -0.12 17.26
N GLU A 14 -20.63 0.57 17.93
CA GLU A 14 -20.92 1.41 19.09
C GLU A 14 -21.64 2.69 18.67
N ALA A 15 -21.22 3.34 17.56
CA ALA A 15 -21.90 4.49 17.00
C ALA A 15 -23.32 4.14 16.49
N ALA A 16 -23.51 2.98 15.88
CA ALA A 16 -24.81 2.48 15.45
C ALA A 16 -25.76 2.25 16.64
N ARG A 17 -25.26 1.71 17.76
CA ARG A 17 -26.02 1.54 19.00
C ARG A 17 -26.42 2.86 19.64
N ASN A 18 -25.58 3.87 19.51
CA ASN A 18 -25.77 5.19 20.11
C ASN A 18 -26.49 6.18 19.19
N ASN A 19 -26.94 5.75 18.02
CA ASN A 19 -27.58 6.60 17.00
C ASN A 19 -26.72 7.82 16.60
N ALA A 20 -25.38 7.70 16.69
CA ALA A 20 -24.43 8.72 16.32
C ALA A 20 -24.13 8.66 14.82
N SER A 21 -23.93 9.80 14.20
CA SER A 21 -23.42 9.85 12.82
C SER A 21 -22.01 9.30 12.79
N ILE A 22 -21.77 8.28 11.94
CA ILE A 22 -20.43 7.72 11.74
C ILE A 22 -19.78 8.54 10.64
N GLU A 23 -18.79 9.34 10.99
CA GLU A 23 -17.88 9.96 10.03
C GLU A 23 -16.72 9.00 9.77
N PHE A 24 -16.60 8.54 8.54
CA PHE A 24 -15.45 7.75 8.12
C PHE A 24 -14.30 8.70 7.79
N MET A 25 -13.22 8.61 8.56
CA MET A 25 -11.98 9.31 8.29
C MET A 25 -10.94 8.29 7.80
N TRP A 26 -10.27 8.63 6.71
CA TRP A 26 -9.10 7.86 6.31
C TRP A 26 -7.94 8.14 7.28
N TYR A 27 -7.53 7.12 8.01
CA TYR A 27 -6.43 7.21 8.97
C TYR A 27 -5.51 6.00 8.76
N PRO A 28 -4.39 6.17 8.02
CA PRO A 28 -3.46 5.08 7.77
C PRO A 28 -2.79 4.63 9.06
N ALA A 29 -2.63 3.33 9.22
CA ALA A 29 -1.78 2.78 10.28
C ALA A 29 -0.33 3.21 10.04
N GLU A 30 0.34 3.73 11.07
CA GLU A 30 1.75 4.07 11.04
C GLU A 30 2.56 2.97 11.71
N CYS A 31 3.62 2.53 11.03
CA CYS A 31 4.62 1.61 11.56
C CYS A 31 5.89 2.39 11.81
N ASP A 32 6.22 2.58 13.08
CA ASP A 32 7.40 3.31 13.53
C ASP A 32 8.51 2.34 13.89
N VAL A 33 9.63 2.38 13.16
CA VAL A 33 10.73 1.41 13.25
C VAL A 33 12.07 2.12 13.11
N SER A 34 13.07 1.74 13.92
CA SER A 34 14.45 2.21 13.73
C SER A 34 15.23 1.28 12.79
N ILE A 35 16.11 1.85 11.96
CA ILE A 35 17.05 1.09 11.12
C ILE A 35 18.12 0.37 11.97
N ARG A 36 18.38 0.87 13.17
CA ARG A 36 19.34 0.33 14.17
C ARG A 36 18.60 -0.36 15.31
N PRO A 37 19.29 -1.04 16.26
CA PRO A 37 18.67 -1.63 17.44
C PRO A 37 17.94 -0.60 18.30
N GLY A 38 18.56 0.58 18.51
CA GLY A 38 18.00 1.69 19.27
C GLY A 38 17.49 2.84 18.41
N TRP A 39 16.93 3.88 19.06
CA TRP A 39 16.41 5.09 18.42
C TRP A 39 17.47 6.16 18.20
N PHE A 40 18.56 6.09 18.95
CA PHE A 40 19.68 7.04 18.91
C PHE A 40 20.92 6.37 18.33
N TYR A 41 21.85 7.20 17.85
CA TYR A 41 23.10 6.74 17.31
C TYR A 41 24.07 6.28 18.44
N HIS A 42 24.59 5.08 18.29
CA HIS A 42 25.67 4.52 19.07
C HIS A 42 26.75 3.93 18.14
N PRO A 43 28.03 4.40 18.23
CA PRO A 43 29.08 3.93 17.34
C PRO A 43 29.31 2.41 17.41
N GLU A 44 29.12 1.81 18.57
CA GLU A 44 29.22 0.37 18.78
C GLU A 44 28.19 -0.44 17.98
N GLU A 45 27.10 0.19 17.54
CA GLU A 45 26.03 -0.42 16.72
C GLU A 45 26.23 -0.23 15.22
N ASP A 46 27.36 0.32 14.75
CA ASP A 46 27.60 0.56 13.32
C ASP A 46 27.55 -0.71 12.46
N GLY A 47 27.83 -1.87 13.06
CA GLY A 47 27.68 -3.19 12.44
C GLY A 47 26.29 -3.80 12.56
N GLU A 48 25.36 -3.20 13.32
CA GLU A 48 24.06 -3.78 13.66
C GLU A 48 22.88 -3.16 12.88
N VAL A 49 23.18 -2.46 11.79
CA VAL A 49 22.15 -1.95 10.86
C VAL A 49 21.31 -3.11 10.34
N LYS A 50 19.99 -2.97 10.38
CA LYS A 50 19.07 -4.01 9.89
C LYS A 50 19.47 -4.49 8.49
N SER A 51 19.39 -5.80 8.29
CA SER A 51 19.68 -6.40 6.99
C SER A 51 18.68 -5.94 5.93
N LEU A 52 19.04 -6.06 4.65
CA LEU A 52 18.16 -5.76 3.53
C LEU A 52 16.86 -6.59 3.62
N GLU A 53 16.97 -7.89 3.97
CA GLU A 53 15.84 -8.79 4.14
C GLU A 53 14.89 -8.30 5.23
N GLN A 54 15.42 -7.86 6.38
CA GLN A 54 14.61 -7.31 7.47
C GLN A 54 13.88 -6.03 7.04
N LEU A 55 14.55 -5.13 6.31
CA LEU A 55 13.93 -3.90 5.83
C LEU A 55 12.86 -4.16 4.76
N LEU A 56 13.08 -5.14 3.87
CA LEU A 56 12.07 -5.56 2.90
C LEU A 56 10.85 -6.20 3.59
N ASP A 57 11.05 -7.02 4.59
CA ASP A 57 9.95 -7.59 5.39
C ASP A 57 9.13 -6.49 6.07
N ILE A 58 9.80 -5.51 6.68
CA ILE A 58 9.15 -4.33 7.28
C ILE A 58 8.38 -3.54 6.21
N TYR A 59 8.98 -3.28 5.05
CA TYR A 59 8.33 -2.57 3.94
C TYR A 59 7.06 -3.29 3.48
N TYR A 60 7.11 -4.59 3.22
CA TYR A 60 5.94 -5.34 2.78
C TYR A 60 4.87 -5.51 3.87
N LYS A 61 5.26 -5.54 5.14
CA LYS A 61 4.30 -5.60 6.26
C LYS A 61 3.65 -4.27 6.61
N SER A 62 4.27 -3.16 6.25
CA SER A 62 3.77 -1.79 6.46
C SER A 62 3.17 -1.20 5.18
N VAL A 63 4.01 -0.68 4.28
CA VAL A 63 3.61 -0.05 3.03
C VAL A 63 2.85 -1.02 2.13
N GLY A 64 3.33 -2.26 2.01
CA GLY A 64 2.67 -3.32 1.25
C GLY A 64 1.29 -3.70 1.80
N ARG A 65 0.93 -3.21 2.97
CA ARG A 65 -0.38 -3.38 3.61
C ARG A 65 -1.13 -2.06 3.80
N ASN A 66 -0.84 -1.07 2.97
CA ASN A 66 -1.46 0.24 3.00
C ASN A 66 -1.23 1.02 4.31
N GLY A 67 -0.13 0.73 5.01
CA GLY A 67 0.35 1.50 6.15
C GLY A 67 1.40 2.54 5.74
N VAL A 68 1.70 3.46 6.64
CA VAL A 68 2.84 4.37 6.53
C VAL A 68 4.03 3.77 7.27
N LEU A 69 5.19 3.77 6.64
CA LEU A 69 6.44 3.39 7.31
C LEU A 69 7.19 4.66 7.70
N LEU A 70 7.33 4.88 9.00
CA LEU A 70 8.26 5.85 9.57
C LEU A 70 9.54 5.11 9.97
N LEU A 71 10.58 5.23 9.15
CA LEU A 71 11.86 4.60 9.40
C LEU A 71 12.81 5.60 10.03
N ASN A 72 13.08 5.43 11.32
CA ASN A 72 14.04 6.26 12.04
C ASN A 72 15.49 5.91 11.61
N ILE A 73 16.24 6.95 11.24
CA ILE A 73 17.65 6.88 10.87
C ILE A 73 18.38 7.89 11.74
N PRO A 74 18.98 7.46 12.85
CA PRO A 74 19.63 8.40 13.78
C PRO A 74 20.86 9.03 13.14
N PRO A 75 21.02 10.37 13.22
CA PRO A 75 22.22 11.03 12.76
C PRO A 75 23.42 10.63 13.65
N ASP A 76 24.58 10.45 13.04
CA ASP A 76 25.82 10.22 13.76
C ASP A 76 26.33 11.49 14.47
N ARG A 77 27.48 11.41 15.15
CA ARG A 77 28.04 12.55 15.89
C ARG A 77 28.46 13.73 15.01
N ARG A 78 28.53 13.55 13.68
CA ARG A 78 28.78 14.61 12.69
C ARG A 78 27.48 15.32 12.27
N GLY A 79 26.31 14.80 12.68
CA GLY A 79 25.00 15.24 12.22
C GLY A 79 24.63 14.72 10.83
N LEU A 80 25.28 13.65 10.37
CA LEU A 80 25.07 13.03 9.06
C LEU A 80 24.47 11.62 9.24
N ILE A 81 23.84 11.10 8.17
CA ILE A 81 23.52 9.67 8.10
C ILE A 81 24.82 8.90 7.98
N HIS A 82 25.01 7.90 8.86
CA HIS A 82 26.19 7.06 8.82
C HIS A 82 26.25 6.24 7.52
N GLU A 83 27.46 6.00 7.00
CA GLU A 83 27.70 5.36 5.69
C GLU A 83 27.04 3.96 5.57
N ASN A 84 27.00 3.20 6.67
CA ASN A 84 26.35 1.89 6.70
C ASN A 84 24.83 1.99 6.54
N ASP A 85 24.21 2.99 7.19
CA ASP A 85 22.77 3.24 7.08
C ASP A 85 22.43 3.72 5.67
N ALA A 86 23.21 4.68 5.13
CA ALA A 86 23.01 5.20 3.78
C ALA A 86 23.12 4.10 2.72
N ARG A 87 24.14 3.24 2.82
CA ARG A 87 24.30 2.09 1.92
C ARG A 87 23.09 1.16 1.98
N ARG A 88 22.61 0.82 3.18
CA ARG A 88 21.45 -0.07 3.38
C ARG A 88 20.17 0.52 2.79
N LEU A 89 19.97 1.82 2.93
CA LEU A 89 18.82 2.52 2.32
C LEU A 89 18.88 2.49 0.79
N LEU A 90 20.06 2.70 0.21
CA LEU A 90 20.24 2.60 -1.24
C LEU A 90 19.99 1.20 -1.77
N GLU A 91 20.46 0.16 -1.06
CA GLU A 91 20.18 -1.24 -1.39
C GLU A 91 18.67 -1.53 -1.35
N LEU A 92 17.97 -1.08 -0.29
CA LEU A 92 16.52 -1.21 -0.16
C LEU A 92 15.81 -0.54 -1.34
N ARG A 93 16.18 0.69 -1.66
CA ARG A 93 15.61 1.45 -2.77
C ARG A 93 15.79 0.73 -4.10
N GLN A 94 17.00 0.23 -4.38
CA GLN A 94 17.32 -0.50 -5.62
C GLN A 94 16.44 -1.74 -5.78
N VAL A 95 16.23 -2.52 -4.71
CA VAL A 95 15.40 -3.73 -4.77
C VAL A 95 13.93 -3.37 -4.98
N ILE A 96 13.42 -2.34 -4.29
CA ILE A 96 12.03 -1.90 -4.48
C ILE A 96 11.82 -1.41 -5.92
N ASP A 97 12.71 -0.57 -6.43
CA ASP A 97 12.60 -0.05 -7.80
C ASP A 97 12.65 -1.18 -8.83
N ALA A 98 13.58 -2.13 -8.69
CA ALA A 98 13.67 -3.27 -9.59
C ALA A 98 12.43 -4.18 -9.53
N THR A 99 11.84 -4.35 -8.34
CA THR A 99 10.64 -5.18 -8.15
C THR A 99 9.43 -4.60 -8.90
N PHE A 100 9.27 -3.27 -8.91
CA PHE A 100 8.11 -2.61 -9.51
C PHE A 100 8.42 -1.92 -10.85
N GLN A 101 9.61 -2.13 -11.42
CA GLN A 101 10.03 -1.51 -12.67
C GLN A 101 9.14 -1.89 -13.86
N ASN A 102 8.72 -3.15 -13.94
CA ASN A 102 7.96 -3.68 -15.05
C ASN A 102 6.54 -4.04 -14.60
N ASN A 103 5.57 -3.23 -15.02
CA ASN A 103 4.16 -3.54 -14.84
C ASN A 103 3.66 -4.46 -15.97
N LEU A 104 3.61 -5.76 -15.71
CA LEU A 104 3.18 -6.77 -16.68
C LEU A 104 1.69 -6.65 -17.06
N ALA A 105 0.90 -6.02 -16.21
CA ALA A 105 -0.53 -5.82 -16.43
C ALA A 105 -0.85 -4.52 -17.19
N LEU A 106 0.11 -3.63 -17.39
CA LEU A 106 -0.11 -2.34 -18.03
C LEU A 106 -0.68 -2.50 -19.45
N ASN A 107 -1.84 -1.89 -19.71
CA ASN A 107 -2.57 -1.94 -20.98
C ASN A 107 -2.90 -3.36 -21.49
N GLN A 108 -2.92 -4.35 -20.61
CA GLN A 108 -3.34 -5.69 -20.96
C GLN A 108 -4.86 -5.79 -21.09
N SER A 109 -5.31 -6.82 -21.83
CA SER A 109 -6.73 -7.12 -21.96
C SER A 109 -7.32 -7.53 -20.63
N ALA A 110 -8.48 -6.99 -20.29
CA ALA A 110 -9.16 -7.35 -19.06
C ALA A 110 -10.67 -7.48 -19.24
N THR A 111 -11.28 -8.35 -18.42
CA THR A 111 -12.73 -8.50 -18.34
C THR A 111 -13.15 -8.41 -16.87
N ALA A 112 -14.36 -7.92 -16.64
CA ALA A 112 -14.91 -7.79 -15.30
C ALA A 112 -16.31 -8.38 -15.22
N SER A 113 -16.65 -8.98 -14.10
CA SER A 113 -17.98 -9.55 -13.87
C SER A 113 -19.09 -8.50 -13.71
N ASN A 114 -18.72 -7.26 -13.38
CA ASN A 114 -19.62 -6.14 -13.19
C ASN A 114 -18.91 -4.81 -13.50
N ILE A 115 -19.63 -3.86 -14.08
CA ILE A 115 -19.14 -2.51 -14.42
C ILE A 115 -20.24 -1.52 -14.02
N ARG A 116 -19.88 -0.51 -13.23
CA ARG A 116 -20.79 0.54 -12.78
C ARG A 116 -21.51 1.20 -13.95
N GLN A 117 -22.85 1.16 -13.92
CA GLN A 117 -23.74 1.74 -14.93
C GLN A 117 -23.45 1.29 -16.38
N LYS A 118 -22.70 0.19 -16.54
CA LYS A 118 -22.15 -0.25 -17.84
C LYS A 118 -21.37 0.85 -18.57
N ASP A 119 -20.80 1.79 -17.80
CA ASP A 119 -20.07 2.94 -18.29
C ASP A 119 -18.58 2.59 -18.43
N LEU A 120 -18.03 2.78 -19.62
CA LEU A 120 -16.62 2.51 -19.93
C LEU A 120 -15.65 3.36 -19.12
N ARG A 121 -16.09 4.46 -18.53
CA ARG A 121 -15.27 5.23 -17.58
C ARG A 121 -14.88 4.42 -16.33
N PHE A 122 -15.62 3.36 -16.04
CA PHE A 122 -15.37 2.43 -14.93
C PHE A 122 -15.09 1.01 -15.43
N GLY A 123 -14.66 0.88 -16.68
CA GLY A 123 -14.35 -0.40 -17.32
C GLY A 123 -13.13 -1.09 -16.71
N PRO A 124 -12.95 -2.40 -16.99
CA PRO A 124 -11.83 -3.17 -16.44
C PRO A 124 -10.46 -2.64 -16.86
N GLU A 125 -10.35 -2.06 -18.07
CA GLU A 125 -9.14 -1.45 -18.61
C GLU A 125 -8.65 -0.26 -17.75
N LYS A 126 -9.55 0.40 -17.00
CA LYS A 126 -9.23 1.51 -16.11
C LYS A 126 -8.43 1.11 -14.88
N ALA A 127 -8.37 -0.17 -14.57
CA ALA A 127 -7.49 -0.69 -13.53
C ALA A 127 -6.06 -0.95 -14.03
N LEU A 128 -5.82 -0.84 -15.36
CA LEU A 128 -4.59 -1.28 -16.01
C LEU A 128 -3.96 -0.22 -16.93
N ASP A 129 -4.55 0.97 -17.03
CA ASP A 129 -4.11 2.03 -17.96
C ASP A 129 -2.93 2.87 -17.41
N GLY A 130 -2.53 2.63 -16.15
CA GLY A 130 -1.42 3.34 -15.51
C GLY A 130 -1.77 4.76 -15.03
N ASP A 131 -3.02 5.19 -15.19
CA ASP A 131 -3.50 6.49 -14.69
C ASP A 131 -4.06 6.33 -13.28
N PRO A 132 -3.46 6.94 -12.25
CA PRO A 132 -3.93 6.82 -10.87
C PRO A 132 -5.28 7.52 -10.61
N THR A 133 -5.79 8.27 -11.57
CA THR A 133 -7.08 8.98 -11.47
C THR A 133 -8.24 8.17 -12.03
N THR A 134 -7.97 7.12 -12.80
CA THR A 134 -8.96 6.19 -13.34
C THR A 134 -9.02 4.91 -12.52
N TYR A 135 -10.15 4.22 -12.55
CA TYR A 135 -10.35 2.97 -11.80
C TYR A 135 -11.51 2.16 -12.36
N TRP A 136 -11.44 0.87 -12.19
CA TRP A 136 -12.60 -0.02 -12.35
C TRP A 136 -13.52 0.08 -11.14
N ALA A 137 -14.83 0.14 -11.38
CA ALA A 137 -15.82 0.11 -10.31
C ALA A 137 -17.01 -0.79 -10.67
N THR A 138 -17.62 -1.35 -9.62
CA THR A 138 -18.86 -2.13 -9.70
C THR A 138 -20.08 -1.25 -9.41
N GLU A 139 -21.29 -1.77 -9.66
CA GLU A 139 -22.52 -1.18 -9.15
C GLU A 139 -22.52 -1.10 -7.62
N ASP A 140 -23.25 -0.14 -7.08
CA ASP A 140 -23.42 0.01 -5.65
C ASP A 140 -24.11 -1.24 -5.06
N GLY A 141 -23.67 -1.66 -3.88
CA GLY A 141 -24.18 -2.84 -3.20
C GLY A 141 -23.62 -4.19 -3.69
N ILE A 142 -22.79 -4.22 -4.73
CA ILE A 142 -22.06 -5.42 -5.14
C ILE A 142 -20.92 -5.67 -4.16
N THR A 143 -21.00 -6.76 -3.42
CA THR A 143 -20.02 -7.14 -2.39
C THR A 143 -18.96 -8.14 -2.89
N ALA A 144 -19.15 -8.72 -4.07
CA ALA A 144 -18.22 -9.65 -4.69
C ALA A 144 -18.21 -9.45 -6.20
N ALA A 145 -17.03 -9.26 -6.77
CA ALA A 145 -16.82 -9.14 -8.20
C ALA A 145 -15.44 -9.69 -8.58
N SER A 146 -15.25 -9.99 -9.85
CA SER A 146 -13.99 -10.48 -10.39
C SER A 146 -13.50 -9.58 -11.52
N LEU A 147 -12.21 -9.33 -11.54
CA LEU A 147 -11.44 -8.73 -12.62
C LEU A 147 -10.46 -9.81 -13.11
N VAL A 148 -10.53 -10.11 -14.40
CA VAL A 148 -9.63 -11.09 -15.04
C VAL A 148 -8.73 -10.33 -16.00
N VAL A 149 -7.43 -10.48 -15.83
CA VAL A 149 -6.41 -9.86 -16.69
C VAL A 149 -5.75 -10.96 -17.52
N ASP A 150 -5.74 -10.78 -18.84
CA ASP A 150 -5.05 -11.67 -19.75
C ASP A 150 -3.67 -11.09 -20.08
N LEU A 151 -2.61 -11.73 -19.64
CA LEU A 151 -1.23 -11.33 -19.92
C LEU A 151 -0.77 -11.75 -21.33
N GLY A 152 -1.64 -12.35 -22.14
CA GLY A 152 -1.38 -12.75 -23.53
C GLY A 152 -0.51 -14.00 -23.69
N GLN A 153 0.29 -14.33 -22.69
CA GLN A 153 1.17 -15.51 -22.67
C GLN A 153 1.45 -15.98 -21.23
N PRO A 154 1.85 -17.24 -21.04
CA PRO A 154 2.30 -17.70 -19.74
C PRO A 154 3.45 -16.83 -19.21
N THR A 155 3.22 -16.17 -18.09
CA THR A 155 4.16 -15.19 -17.52
C THR A 155 4.37 -15.47 -16.04
N VAL A 156 5.62 -15.49 -15.62
CA VAL A 156 5.98 -15.67 -14.21
C VAL A 156 6.04 -14.32 -13.53
N PHE A 157 5.33 -14.18 -12.42
CA PHE A 157 5.42 -13.02 -11.53
C PHE A 157 5.30 -13.49 -10.08
N ASP A 158 5.83 -12.70 -9.15
CA ASP A 158 5.82 -13.01 -7.72
C ASP A 158 5.17 -11.88 -6.88
N ARG A 159 4.74 -10.81 -7.54
CA ARG A 159 4.08 -9.67 -6.88
C ARG A 159 2.86 -9.22 -7.64
N ALA A 160 1.82 -8.84 -6.90
CA ALA A 160 0.66 -8.13 -7.40
C ALA A 160 0.41 -6.89 -6.52
N LEU A 161 0.31 -5.73 -7.16
CA LEU A 161 -0.06 -4.48 -6.51
C LEU A 161 -1.52 -4.19 -6.82
N ILE A 162 -2.34 -4.08 -5.78
CA ILE A 162 -3.75 -3.69 -5.88
C ILE A 162 -3.92 -2.36 -5.17
N GLN A 163 -4.36 -1.35 -5.90
CA GLN A 163 -4.64 -0.03 -5.37
C GLN A 163 -6.14 0.23 -5.35
N ALA A 164 -6.69 0.51 -4.17
CA ALA A 164 -8.06 0.96 -4.06
C ALA A 164 -8.14 2.46 -4.37
N SER A 165 -9.08 2.86 -5.22
CA SER A 165 -9.36 4.28 -5.44
C SER A 165 -9.98 4.86 -4.17
N THR A 166 -9.37 5.91 -3.62
CA THR A 166 -9.90 6.69 -2.50
C THR A 166 -10.77 7.84 -2.99
N VAL A 167 -11.69 7.57 -3.91
CA VAL A 167 -12.67 8.59 -4.27
C VAL A 167 -13.49 8.89 -3.03
N SER A 168 -13.39 10.11 -2.56
CA SER A 168 -14.24 10.65 -1.50
C SER A 168 -15.69 10.30 -1.83
N LEU A 169 -16.34 9.54 -0.95
CA LEU A 169 -17.79 9.38 -0.95
C LEU A 169 -18.40 10.73 -0.55
N SER A 170 -18.28 11.74 -1.42
CA SER A 170 -19.12 12.91 -1.30
C SER A 170 -20.52 12.42 -1.59
N SER A 171 -21.30 12.21 -0.52
CA SER A 171 -22.73 12.01 -0.61
C SER A 171 -23.31 13.18 -1.38
N SER A 172 -23.59 12.99 -2.67
CA SER A 172 -24.57 13.83 -3.35
C SER A 172 -25.92 13.57 -2.66
N ARG A 173 -26.35 14.52 -1.87
CA ARG A 173 -27.75 14.63 -1.41
C ARG A 173 -28.66 14.93 -2.59
#